data_fdeb0161117d8a05981f74aafc69f709
#
_entry.id   fdeb0161117d8a05981f74aafc69f709
#
_cell.length_a   1.000
_cell.length_b   1.000
_cell.length_c   1.000
_cell.angle_alpha   90.00
_cell.angle_beta   90.00
_cell.angle_gamma   90.00
#
_symmetry.space_group_name_H-M   'P 1'
#
loop_
_entity.id
_entity.type
_entity.pdbx_description
1 polymer ?
#
loop_
_entity_poly.entity_id
_entity_poly.type
_entity_poly.pdbx_seq_one_letter_code
_entity_poly.pdbx_strand_id
1 'polypeptide(L)'
;MIEVATILRNATKDSLIILDEVGRGTSTYDGLSIAWAVVEEITKNIGAKTLFATHYHELTQLENKLYGVKNYKIALREINGGIVFLRKIMRGGANRSFGIEVAALAGVPASVTERAKVILKQVESGGIVTADVQSVQSEQPAEESEVEKILKEIDMNNMSPMQAFMVLGDLVEKVK
;
A
#
# COMPACT_ATOMS: atom_id res chain seq x y z
N MET A 1 17.21 11.64 6.59
CA MET A 1 17.06 12.82 5.69
C MET A 1 18.26 13.76 5.69
N ILE A 2 18.92 14.03 6.81
CA ILE A 2 20.14 14.88 6.84
C ILE A 2 21.24 14.30 5.97
N GLU A 3 21.47 12.99 6.03
CA GLU A 3 22.45 12.30 5.19
C GLU A 3 22.14 12.43 3.69
N VAL A 4 20.89 12.22 3.30
CA VAL A 4 20.44 12.40 1.90
C VAL A 4 20.70 13.82 1.42
N ALA A 5 20.36 14.83 2.24
CA ALA A 5 20.61 16.22 1.93
C ALA A 5 22.13 16.53 1.77
N THR A 6 22.97 15.89 2.57
CA THR A 6 24.43 16.02 2.48
C THR A 6 24.97 15.37 1.21
N ILE A 7 24.48 14.17 0.87
CA ILE A 7 24.85 13.47 -0.36
C ILE A 7 24.49 14.31 -1.58
N LEU A 8 23.23 14.77 -1.68
CA LEU A 8 22.76 15.52 -2.85
C LEU A 8 23.52 16.85 -3.05
N ARG A 9 23.99 17.48 -1.96
CA ARG A 9 24.76 18.73 -2.06
C ARG A 9 26.21 18.53 -2.44
N ASN A 10 26.80 17.38 -2.14
CA ASN A 10 28.23 17.17 -2.28
C ASN A 10 28.60 16.13 -3.35
N ALA A 11 27.67 15.29 -3.80
CA ALA A 11 27.93 14.27 -4.80
C ALA A 11 28.22 14.89 -6.17
N THR A 12 29.11 14.25 -6.89
CA THR A 12 29.50 14.59 -8.28
C THR A 12 29.30 13.37 -9.17
N LYS A 13 29.46 13.54 -10.48
CA LYS A 13 29.39 12.43 -11.45
C LYS A 13 30.37 11.29 -11.17
N ASP A 14 31.45 11.58 -10.44
CA ASP A 14 32.52 10.62 -10.10
C ASP A 14 32.24 9.92 -8.74
N SER A 15 31.15 10.27 -8.08
CA SER A 15 30.72 9.66 -6.82
C SER A 15 30.09 8.29 -7.03
N LEU A 16 30.19 7.42 -6.02
CA LEU A 16 29.37 6.24 -5.85
C LEU A 16 28.42 6.50 -4.66
N ILE A 17 27.13 6.51 -4.93
CA ILE A 17 26.09 6.74 -3.93
C ILE A 17 25.44 5.42 -3.57
N ILE A 18 25.30 5.16 -2.27
CA ILE A 18 24.56 3.99 -1.76
C ILE A 18 23.43 4.53 -0.88
N LEU A 19 22.19 4.26 -1.30
CA LEU A 19 20.98 4.66 -0.59
C LEU A 19 20.21 3.42 -0.15
N ASP A 20 19.75 3.44 1.09
CA ASP A 20 18.96 2.38 1.67
C ASP A 20 17.71 2.97 2.32
N GLU A 21 16.53 2.57 1.84
CA GLU A 21 15.21 2.94 2.34
C GLU A 21 15.00 4.45 2.57
N VAL A 22 15.39 5.29 1.61
CA VAL A 22 15.10 6.73 1.64
C VAL A 22 13.60 6.96 1.70
N GLY A 23 13.17 7.90 2.57
CA GLY A 23 11.75 8.19 2.78
C GLY A 23 11.11 7.39 3.91
N ARG A 24 11.83 6.51 4.60
CA ARG A 24 11.34 5.80 5.77
C ARG A 24 11.15 6.76 6.96
N GLY A 25 10.09 6.54 7.75
CA GLY A 25 9.78 7.32 8.95
C GLY A 25 8.86 8.51 8.74
N THR A 26 8.23 8.62 7.57
CA THR A 26 7.13 9.55 7.29
C THR A 26 5.95 8.80 6.65
N SER A 27 4.92 9.52 6.18
CA SER A 27 3.81 8.89 5.45
C SER A 27 4.32 8.21 4.17
N THR A 28 3.64 7.14 3.75
CA THR A 28 4.04 6.38 2.56
C THR A 28 4.14 7.27 1.32
N TYR A 29 3.19 8.16 1.10
CA TYR A 29 3.18 9.05 -0.07
C TYR A 29 4.28 10.11 -0.03
N ASP A 30 4.55 10.69 1.15
CA ASP A 30 5.66 11.65 1.31
C ASP A 30 7.00 10.96 1.08
N GLY A 31 7.18 9.78 1.69
CA GLY A 31 8.40 8.98 1.54
C GLY A 31 8.66 8.59 0.09
N LEU A 32 7.65 8.09 -0.61
CA LEU A 32 7.71 7.75 -2.04
C LEU A 32 8.05 8.98 -2.89
N SER A 33 7.38 10.12 -2.64
CA SER A 33 7.60 11.35 -3.41
C SER A 33 9.03 11.86 -3.26
N ILE A 34 9.56 11.83 -2.04
CA ILE A 34 10.96 12.21 -1.77
C ILE A 34 11.92 11.24 -2.47
N ALA A 35 11.71 9.93 -2.31
CA ALA A 35 12.56 8.92 -2.92
C ALA A 35 12.58 9.04 -4.45
N TRP A 36 11.43 9.29 -5.06
CA TRP A 36 11.29 9.53 -6.50
C TRP A 36 12.10 10.75 -6.95
N ALA A 37 11.91 11.90 -6.27
CA ALA A 37 12.61 13.13 -6.58
C ALA A 37 14.13 13.01 -6.40
N VAL A 38 14.59 12.25 -5.39
CA VAL A 38 16.01 11.96 -5.17
C VAL A 38 16.60 11.17 -6.34
N VAL A 39 15.91 10.13 -6.84
CA VAL A 39 16.37 9.36 -8.01
C VAL A 39 16.43 10.24 -9.25
N GLU A 40 15.43 11.11 -9.46
CA GLU A 40 15.42 12.05 -10.59
C GLU A 40 16.58 13.02 -10.51
N GLU A 41 16.85 13.61 -9.34
CA GLU A 41 17.93 14.56 -9.12
C GLU A 41 19.29 13.92 -9.39
N ILE A 42 19.53 12.74 -8.84
CA ILE A 42 20.78 12.01 -9.06
C ILE A 42 20.97 11.68 -10.55
N THR A 43 19.90 11.21 -11.20
CA THR A 43 20.00 10.74 -12.59
C THR A 43 20.14 11.89 -13.58
N LYS A 44 19.39 12.99 -13.40
CA LYS A 44 19.34 14.10 -14.36
C LYS A 44 20.43 15.13 -14.16
N ASN A 45 20.77 15.44 -12.90
CA ASN A 45 21.60 16.60 -12.56
C ASN A 45 22.99 16.19 -12.03
N ILE A 46 23.10 15.17 -11.18
CA ILE A 46 24.37 14.76 -10.61
C ILE A 46 25.11 13.77 -11.51
N GLY A 47 24.41 12.77 -12.06
CA GLY A 47 24.99 11.74 -12.92
C GLY A 47 25.88 10.72 -12.19
N ALA A 48 25.76 10.62 -10.85
CA ALA A 48 26.54 9.70 -10.02
C ALA A 48 26.11 8.24 -10.22
N LYS A 49 27.05 7.31 -10.10
CA LYS A 49 26.74 5.88 -10.00
C LYS A 49 26.04 5.60 -8.69
N THR A 50 24.87 4.97 -8.73
CA THR A 50 24.02 4.81 -7.54
C THR A 50 23.50 3.41 -7.40
N LEU A 51 23.54 2.88 -6.18
CA LEU A 51 22.81 1.69 -5.74
C LEU A 51 21.72 2.17 -4.78
N PHE A 52 20.46 1.87 -5.10
CA PHE A 52 19.32 2.27 -4.29
C PHE A 52 18.46 1.07 -3.90
N ALA A 53 18.51 0.68 -2.63
CA ALA A 53 17.60 -0.30 -2.05
C ALA A 53 16.33 0.39 -1.55
N THR A 54 15.17 -0.15 -1.89
CA THR A 54 13.88 0.43 -1.52
C THR A 54 12.78 -0.63 -1.52
N HIS A 55 11.74 -0.39 -0.74
CA HIS A 55 10.51 -1.16 -0.74
C HIS A 55 9.38 -0.50 -1.56
N TYR A 56 9.60 0.68 -2.13
CA TYR A 56 8.62 1.36 -2.98
C TYR A 56 8.59 0.73 -4.38
N HIS A 57 7.59 -0.10 -4.64
CA HIS A 57 7.42 -0.76 -5.94
C HIS A 57 7.20 0.23 -7.08
N GLU A 58 6.59 1.36 -6.80
CA GLU A 58 6.29 2.43 -7.76
C GLU A 58 7.56 2.97 -8.43
N LEU A 59 8.69 2.98 -7.71
CA LEU A 59 9.97 3.43 -8.26
C LEU A 59 10.47 2.56 -9.41
N THR A 60 9.97 1.33 -9.56
CA THR A 60 10.31 0.47 -10.71
C THR A 60 9.91 1.09 -12.05
N GLN A 61 8.92 1.97 -12.06
CA GLN A 61 8.50 2.69 -13.26
C GLN A 61 9.57 3.65 -13.80
N LEU A 62 10.53 4.07 -12.97
CA LEU A 62 11.58 5.00 -13.36
C LEU A 62 12.51 4.42 -14.42
N GLU A 63 12.65 3.10 -14.50
CA GLU A 63 13.42 2.45 -15.57
C GLU A 63 12.93 2.80 -16.98
N ASN A 64 11.62 2.99 -17.13
CA ASN A 64 11.00 3.35 -18.41
C ASN A 64 10.97 4.87 -18.65
N LYS A 65 11.24 5.68 -17.63
CA LYS A 65 11.13 7.14 -17.67
C LYS A 65 12.50 7.84 -17.69
N LEU A 66 13.52 7.22 -17.12
CA LEU A 66 14.83 7.80 -16.94
C LEU A 66 15.91 6.94 -17.59
N TYR A 67 16.71 7.56 -18.46
CA TYR A 67 17.86 6.88 -19.04
C TYR A 67 18.89 6.52 -17.95
N GLY A 68 19.40 5.30 -17.99
CA GLY A 68 20.41 4.82 -17.05
C GLY A 68 19.88 4.15 -15.79
N VAL A 69 18.58 4.30 -15.47
CA VAL A 69 17.95 3.58 -14.35
C VAL A 69 17.71 2.13 -14.74
N LYS A 70 18.01 1.21 -13.84
CA LYS A 70 17.90 -0.25 -14.02
C LYS A 70 17.30 -0.89 -12.77
N ASN A 71 16.25 -1.68 -12.94
CA ASN A 71 15.63 -2.41 -11.85
C ASN A 71 16.30 -3.77 -11.63
N TYR A 72 16.48 -4.09 -10.37
CA TYR A 72 16.97 -5.39 -9.91
C TYR A 72 16.14 -5.86 -8.72
N LYS A 73 16.08 -7.16 -8.51
CA LYS A 73 15.43 -7.79 -7.37
C LYS A 73 16.26 -8.93 -6.81
N ILE A 74 16.01 -9.25 -5.54
CA ILE A 74 16.55 -10.46 -4.92
C ILE A 74 15.80 -11.67 -5.47
N ALA A 75 16.53 -12.67 -5.95
CA ALA A 75 15.97 -13.92 -6.39
C ALA A 75 15.44 -14.72 -5.19
N LEU A 76 14.24 -15.24 -5.33
CA LEU A 76 13.64 -16.14 -4.36
C LEU A 76 13.01 -17.34 -5.09
N ARG A 77 12.77 -18.42 -4.36
CA ARG A 77 12.07 -19.60 -4.84
C ARG A 77 10.97 -19.98 -3.85
N GLU A 78 9.79 -20.23 -4.36
CA GLU A 78 8.70 -20.79 -3.57
C GLU A 78 8.86 -22.32 -3.51
N ILE A 79 8.85 -22.87 -2.31
CA ILE A 79 8.97 -24.32 -2.05
C ILE A 79 7.96 -24.68 -0.98
N ASN A 80 7.04 -25.60 -1.29
CA ASN A 80 6.04 -26.13 -0.35
C ASN A 80 5.26 -25.05 0.41
N GLY A 81 4.88 -23.96 -0.28
CA GLY A 81 4.13 -22.84 0.33
C GLY A 81 4.95 -21.87 1.19
N GLY A 82 6.27 -22.09 1.27
CA GLY A 82 7.23 -21.16 1.88
C GLY A 82 8.13 -20.52 0.83
N ILE A 83 8.93 -19.54 1.27
CA ILE A 83 9.91 -18.87 0.40
C ILE A 83 11.35 -19.14 0.86
N VAL A 84 12.23 -19.26 -0.11
CA VAL A 84 13.68 -19.38 0.10
C VAL A 84 14.38 -18.27 -0.68
N PHE A 85 15.15 -17.43 0.02
CA PHE A 85 15.96 -16.39 -0.60
C PHE A 85 17.22 -17.02 -1.21
N LEU A 86 17.40 -16.88 -2.51
CA LEU A 86 18.55 -17.45 -3.21
C LEU A 86 19.82 -16.58 -3.08
N ARG A 87 19.72 -15.41 -2.44
CA ARG A 87 20.83 -14.43 -2.26
C ARG A 87 21.50 -14.06 -3.58
N LYS A 88 20.75 -14.01 -4.66
CA LYS A 88 21.19 -13.60 -5.99
C LYS A 88 20.39 -12.38 -6.42
N ILE A 89 21.10 -11.43 -7.03
CA ILE A 89 20.47 -10.26 -7.64
C ILE A 89 20.12 -10.61 -9.08
N MET A 90 18.88 -10.36 -9.48
CA MET A 90 18.37 -10.60 -10.83
C MET A 90 17.82 -9.32 -11.44
N ARG A 91 17.92 -9.20 -12.75
CA ARG A 91 17.33 -8.12 -13.53
C ARG A 91 15.79 -8.12 -13.42
N GLY A 92 15.19 -6.94 -13.29
CA GLY A 92 13.74 -6.71 -13.24
C GLY A 92 13.25 -6.24 -11.87
N GLY A 93 12.05 -5.67 -11.84
CA GLY A 93 11.37 -5.25 -10.63
C GLY A 93 10.76 -6.43 -9.85
N ALA A 94 10.55 -6.24 -8.56
CA ALA A 94 9.72 -7.14 -7.76
C ALA A 94 8.25 -6.74 -7.95
N ASN A 95 7.41 -7.70 -8.31
CA ASN A 95 5.97 -7.47 -8.53
C ASN A 95 5.12 -7.75 -7.29
N ARG A 96 5.73 -8.27 -6.22
CA ARG A 96 5.06 -8.69 -5.00
C ARG A 96 6.00 -8.54 -3.82
N SER A 97 5.48 -8.13 -2.67
CA SER A 97 6.19 -8.20 -1.40
C SER A 97 5.95 -9.56 -0.74
N PHE A 98 6.90 -9.99 0.10
CA PHE A 98 6.88 -11.27 0.80
C PHE A 98 6.96 -11.07 2.32
N GLY A 99 6.52 -9.91 2.80
CA GLY A 99 6.60 -9.56 4.22
C GLY A 99 5.85 -10.52 5.13
N ILE A 100 4.68 -11.01 4.72
CA ILE A 100 3.87 -11.96 5.49
C ILE A 100 4.54 -13.33 5.55
N GLU A 101 5.10 -13.79 4.43
CA GLU A 101 5.84 -15.05 4.36
C GLU A 101 7.12 -14.99 5.21
N VAL A 102 7.83 -13.86 5.19
CA VAL A 102 9.00 -13.62 6.06
C VAL A 102 8.60 -13.59 7.53
N ALA A 103 7.47 -12.97 7.87
CA ALA A 103 6.95 -12.96 9.23
C ALA A 103 6.63 -14.38 9.72
N ALA A 104 6.03 -15.21 8.87
CA ALA A 104 5.78 -16.62 9.19
C ALA A 104 7.09 -17.40 9.44
N LEU A 105 8.12 -17.20 8.59
CA LEU A 105 9.44 -17.80 8.75
C LEU A 105 10.16 -17.32 10.03
N ALA A 106 9.91 -16.07 10.44
CA ALA A 106 10.44 -15.50 11.68
C ALA A 106 9.70 -16.00 12.94
N GLY A 107 8.66 -16.83 12.79
CA GLY A 107 7.93 -17.41 13.93
C GLY A 107 6.73 -16.59 14.41
N VAL A 108 6.25 -15.60 13.62
CA VAL A 108 4.99 -14.93 13.93
C VAL A 108 3.84 -15.94 13.90
N PRO A 109 2.94 -15.95 14.92
CA PRO A 109 1.87 -16.93 15.00
C PRO A 109 1.02 -17.03 13.73
N ALA A 110 0.60 -18.25 13.38
CA ALA A 110 -0.19 -18.50 12.16
C ALA A 110 -1.49 -17.70 12.12
N SER A 111 -2.16 -17.51 13.26
CA SER A 111 -3.38 -16.67 13.35
C SER A 111 -3.14 -15.22 12.89
N VAL A 112 -1.98 -14.66 13.21
CA VAL A 112 -1.61 -13.30 12.81
C VAL A 112 -1.27 -13.24 11.31
N THR A 113 -0.48 -14.18 10.81
CA THR A 113 -0.06 -14.18 9.41
C THR A 113 -1.22 -14.50 8.47
N GLU A 114 -2.14 -15.38 8.83
CA GLU A 114 -3.37 -15.63 8.05
C GLU A 114 -4.29 -14.40 8.05
N ARG A 115 -4.48 -13.74 9.19
CA ARG A 115 -5.24 -12.48 9.24
C ARG A 115 -4.58 -11.40 8.38
N ALA A 116 -3.25 -11.29 8.41
CA ALA A 116 -2.51 -10.33 7.59
C ALA A 116 -2.72 -10.58 6.09
N LYS A 117 -2.79 -11.82 5.63
CA LYS A 117 -3.10 -12.15 4.22
C LYS A 117 -4.51 -11.67 3.80
N VAL A 118 -5.49 -11.83 4.69
CA VAL A 118 -6.85 -11.34 4.43
C VAL A 118 -6.87 -9.82 4.33
N ILE A 119 -6.23 -9.13 5.28
CA ILE A 119 -6.12 -7.67 5.28
C ILE A 119 -5.41 -7.18 4.01
N LEU A 120 -4.30 -7.80 3.63
CA LEU A 120 -3.55 -7.42 2.43
C LEU A 120 -4.43 -7.47 1.18
N LYS A 121 -5.21 -8.53 1.00
CA LYS A 121 -6.16 -8.65 -0.12
C LYS A 121 -7.21 -7.54 -0.13
N GLN A 122 -7.72 -7.15 1.03
CA GLN A 122 -8.69 -6.06 1.16
C GLN A 122 -8.05 -4.72 0.77
N VAL A 123 -6.85 -4.42 1.27
CA VAL A 123 -6.11 -3.20 0.95
C VAL A 123 -5.76 -3.13 -0.54
N GLU A 124 -5.28 -4.20 -1.13
CA GLU A 124 -4.93 -4.27 -2.56
C GLU A 124 -6.15 -4.10 -3.48
N SER A 125 -7.33 -4.54 -3.04
CA SER A 125 -8.59 -4.34 -3.78
C SER A 125 -9.21 -2.95 -3.60
N GLY A 126 -8.57 -2.04 -2.87
CA GLY A 126 -9.09 -0.70 -2.56
C GLY A 126 -10.23 -0.71 -1.52
N GLY A 127 -10.44 -1.85 -0.84
CA GLY A 127 -11.42 -1.98 0.22
C GLY A 127 -11.00 -1.28 1.51
N ILE A 128 -11.97 -0.75 2.25
CA ILE A 128 -11.75 -0.31 3.63
C ILE A 128 -11.52 -1.58 4.46
N VAL A 129 -10.43 -1.61 5.22
CA VAL A 129 -10.19 -2.68 6.19
C VAL A 129 -11.24 -2.52 7.29
N THR A 130 -12.35 -3.22 7.16
CA THR A 130 -13.27 -3.38 8.27
C THR A 130 -12.59 -4.32 9.26
N ALA A 131 -12.33 -3.82 10.44
CA ALA A 131 -11.96 -4.66 11.56
C ALA A 131 -13.16 -5.57 11.84
N ASP A 132 -13.14 -6.80 11.31
CA ASP A 132 -13.93 -7.87 11.89
C ASP A 132 -13.33 -8.14 13.28
N VAL A 133 -13.69 -7.29 14.21
CA VAL A 133 -13.65 -7.65 15.63
C VAL A 133 -14.76 -8.68 15.77
N GLN A 134 -14.43 -9.95 15.57
CA GLN A 134 -15.20 -11.01 16.18
C GLN A 134 -15.03 -10.83 17.70
N SER A 135 -15.78 -9.87 18.22
CA SER A 135 -16.11 -9.83 19.62
C SER A 135 -16.84 -11.14 19.91
N VAL A 136 -16.24 -11.95 20.77
CA VAL A 136 -16.98 -12.91 21.55
C VAL A 136 -17.99 -12.11 22.37
N GLN A 137 -19.15 -11.86 21.81
CA GLN A 137 -20.36 -11.47 22.52
C GLN A 137 -21.54 -11.96 21.71
N SER A 138 -22.26 -12.89 22.35
CA SER A 138 -23.66 -13.24 22.19
C SER A 138 -24.41 -12.51 21.05
N GLU A 139 -24.80 -13.30 20.06
CA GLU A 139 -25.82 -12.98 19.08
C GLU A 139 -27.10 -12.49 19.77
N GLN A 140 -27.30 -11.18 19.70
CA GLN A 140 -28.65 -10.65 19.57
C GLN A 140 -28.72 -10.04 18.16
N PRO A 141 -29.68 -10.40 17.34
CA PRO A 141 -29.87 -9.77 16.05
C PRO A 141 -30.13 -8.27 16.32
N ALA A 142 -29.28 -7.40 15.82
CA ALA A 142 -29.58 -5.98 15.80
C ALA A 142 -30.86 -5.83 14.96
N GLU A 143 -31.93 -5.39 15.57
CA GLU A 143 -33.17 -5.03 14.84
C GLU A 143 -32.80 -3.97 13.81
N GLU A 144 -33.08 -4.25 12.53
CA GLU A 144 -32.89 -3.27 11.45
C GLU A 144 -33.59 -1.96 11.83
N SER A 145 -32.85 -0.85 11.74
CA SER A 145 -33.42 0.45 12.05
C SER A 145 -34.59 0.75 11.10
N GLU A 146 -35.61 1.50 11.58
CA GLU A 146 -36.71 1.90 10.71
C GLU A 146 -36.24 2.65 9.45
N VAL A 147 -35.15 3.38 9.55
CA VAL A 147 -34.55 4.11 8.44
C VAL A 147 -33.99 3.14 7.39
N GLU A 148 -33.31 2.07 7.80
CA GLU A 148 -32.80 1.04 6.88
C GLU A 148 -33.95 0.28 6.16
N LYS A 149 -35.03 0.00 6.85
CA LYS A 149 -36.23 -0.63 6.25
C LYS A 149 -36.83 0.26 5.17
N ILE A 150 -37.03 1.55 5.45
CA ILE A 150 -37.56 2.51 4.49
C ILE A 150 -36.65 2.66 3.27
N LEU A 151 -35.31 2.75 3.48
CA LEU A 151 -34.36 2.88 2.40
C LEU A 151 -34.35 1.68 1.45
N LYS A 152 -34.57 0.46 1.96
CA LYS A 152 -34.62 -0.75 1.14
C LYS A 152 -35.92 -0.85 0.28
N GLU A 153 -37.00 -0.19 0.69
CA GLU A 153 -38.31 -0.20 -0.01
C GLU A 153 -38.40 0.89 -1.09
N ILE A 154 -37.45 1.82 -1.18
CA ILE A 154 -37.46 2.92 -2.14
C ILE A 154 -37.15 2.41 -3.55
N ASP A 155 -38.09 2.53 -4.47
CA ASP A 155 -37.88 2.36 -5.91
C ASP A 155 -37.54 3.71 -6.59
N MET A 156 -36.27 3.99 -6.72
CA MET A 156 -35.78 5.24 -7.32
C MET A 156 -36.22 5.45 -8.78
N ASN A 157 -36.58 4.37 -9.51
CA ASN A 157 -36.96 4.47 -10.93
C ASN A 157 -38.43 4.86 -11.11
N ASN A 158 -39.28 4.65 -10.09
CA ASN A 158 -40.70 4.95 -10.11
C ASN A 158 -41.10 6.12 -9.19
N MET A 159 -40.13 6.89 -8.67
CA MET A 159 -40.38 7.98 -7.73
C MET A 159 -40.28 9.35 -8.40
N SER A 160 -41.27 10.20 -8.20
CA SER A 160 -41.19 11.61 -8.64
C SER A 160 -40.29 12.42 -7.72
N PRO A 161 -39.71 13.55 -8.21
CA PRO A 161 -38.86 14.41 -7.38
C PRO A 161 -39.51 14.91 -6.10
N MET A 162 -40.80 15.17 -6.14
CA MET A 162 -41.56 15.62 -4.97
C MET A 162 -41.70 14.49 -3.93
N GLN A 163 -41.94 13.26 -4.37
CA GLN A 163 -42.01 12.09 -3.47
C GLN A 163 -40.64 11.81 -2.84
N ALA A 164 -39.53 11.91 -3.61
CA ALA A 164 -38.17 11.76 -3.10
C ALA A 164 -37.88 12.80 -1.99
N PHE A 165 -38.32 14.04 -2.19
CA PHE A 165 -38.13 15.11 -1.19
C PHE A 165 -38.94 14.84 0.09
N MET A 166 -40.17 14.34 -0.01
CA MET A 166 -40.97 13.99 1.17
C MET A 166 -40.33 12.83 1.95
N VAL A 167 -39.92 11.77 1.25
CA VAL A 167 -39.26 10.61 1.90
C VAL A 167 -37.95 11.04 2.58
N LEU A 168 -37.19 11.92 1.98
CA LEU A 168 -35.97 12.45 2.60
C LEU A 168 -36.29 13.26 3.87
N GLY A 169 -37.37 14.05 3.86
CA GLY A 169 -37.85 14.79 5.03
C GLY A 169 -38.21 13.84 6.19
N ASP A 170 -38.98 12.80 5.90
CA ASP A 170 -39.37 11.78 6.90
C ASP A 170 -38.16 11.04 7.49
N LEU A 171 -37.16 10.70 6.64
CA LEU A 171 -35.93 10.06 7.09
C LEU A 171 -35.11 10.98 8.02
N VAL A 172 -35.03 12.26 7.71
CA VAL A 172 -34.29 13.26 8.54
C VAL A 172 -34.98 13.43 9.90
N GLU A 173 -36.31 13.39 9.98
CA GLU A 173 -37.03 13.45 11.26
C GLU A 173 -36.82 12.20 12.12
N LYS A 174 -36.69 11.03 11.51
CA LYS A 174 -36.45 9.76 12.21
C LYS A 174 -34.99 9.58 12.71
N VAL A 175 -34.03 10.36 12.22
CA VAL A 175 -32.63 10.33 12.65
C VAL A 175 -32.33 11.37 13.76
N LYS A 176 -33.22 12.34 13.98
CA LYS A 176 -33.11 13.32 15.08
C LYS A 176 -33.63 12.77 16.38
#